data_acc5bbef600ca5e0cbd771d1599fb857
#
_entry.id   acc5bbef600ca5e0cbd771d1599fb857
#
_cell.length_a   1.000
_cell.length_b   1.000
_cell.length_c   1.000
_cell.angle_alpha   90.00
_cell.angle_beta   90.00
_cell.angle_gamma   90.00
#
_symmetry.space_group_name_H-M   'P 1'
#
loop_
_entity.id
_entity.type
_entity.pdbx_description
1 polymer ?
#
loop_
_entity_poly.entity_id
_entity_poly.type
_entity_poly.pdbx_seq_one_letter_code
_entity_poly.pdbx_strand_id
1 'polypeptide(L)'
;DLRAMIDNSVWSKQNEKNILAVRDYITKHYLLLGNDVIVDDTNLTPNHEKRLSEIAWETGAIFEIKSFLDVPLATCILRNAQRVNPVPETAIRSMYKSFVKPKAKIAEYVKPPYNPDLPNCIIVDIDGTLAHMNGRSPYDYSQVHTDVVDENVAQLVRKYAQRDIMFETPDTYIIIVSGRDDTCKDETLKWLADNNIPFDEFYMRDHTLVDEKGNKLDDTVIKKNIYEDMIKPRFNVRFVLDDRDRVVKMWRKEGLKVLQVAEGDF
;
A
#
# COMPACT_ATOMS: atom_id res chain seq x y z
N ASP A 1 -36.65 -12.61 -8.55
CA ASP A 1 -35.32 -12.47 -9.17
C ASP A 1 -35.40 -11.51 -10.36
N LEU A 2 -34.76 -10.36 -10.24
CA LEU A 2 -34.76 -9.30 -11.26
C LEU A 2 -34.18 -9.78 -12.60
N ARG A 3 -33.20 -10.68 -12.60
CA ARG A 3 -32.61 -11.22 -13.84
C ARG A 3 -33.64 -12.05 -14.62
N ALA A 4 -34.40 -12.89 -13.93
CA ALA A 4 -35.46 -13.69 -14.57
C ALA A 4 -36.56 -12.80 -15.14
N MET A 5 -36.90 -11.71 -14.47
CA MET A 5 -37.97 -10.78 -14.87
C MET A 5 -37.59 -9.88 -16.05
N ILE A 6 -36.31 -9.46 -16.15
CA ILE A 6 -35.88 -8.42 -17.08
C ILE A 6 -35.27 -9.01 -18.36
N ASP A 7 -34.45 -10.04 -18.24
CA ASP A 7 -33.62 -10.55 -19.33
C ASP A 7 -33.65 -12.09 -19.49
N ASN A 8 -34.62 -12.76 -18.89
CA ASN A 8 -34.72 -14.23 -18.87
C ASN A 8 -33.45 -14.91 -18.37
N SER A 9 -32.72 -14.26 -17.44
CA SER A 9 -31.45 -14.72 -16.89
C SER A 9 -30.29 -14.78 -17.90
N VAL A 10 -30.40 -14.12 -19.06
CA VAL A 10 -29.35 -14.06 -20.05
C VAL A 10 -28.33 -13.01 -19.62
N TRP A 11 -27.11 -13.45 -19.30
CA TRP A 11 -26.06 -12.54 -18.89
C TRP A 11 -25.47 -11.77 -20.09
N SER A 12 -25.41 -10.45 -19.95
CA SER A 12 -24.63 -9.56 -20.80
C SER A 12 -24.22 -8.33 -19.97
N LYS A 13 -23.17 -7.65 -20.41
CA LYS A 13 -22.71 -6.41 -19.73
C LYS A 13 -23.80 -5.32 -19.74
N GLN A 14 -24.64 -5.26 -20.77
CA GLN A 14 -25.74 -4.31 -20.85
C GLN A 14 -26.89 -4.71 -19.92
N ASN A 15 -27.26 -6.00 -19.93
CA ASN A 15 -28.30 -6.50 -19.03
C ASN A 15 -27.94 -6.29 -17.57
N GLU A 16 -26.69 -6.53 -17.21
CA GLU A 16 -26.23 -6.30 -15.83
C GLU A 16 -26.35 -4.82 -15.41
N LYS A 17 -26.03 -3.86 -16.30
CA LYS A 17 -26.29 -2.44 -16.03
C LYS A 17 -27.75 -2.13 -15.79
N ASN A 18 -28.65 -2.71 -16.59
CA ASN A 18 -30.08 -2.51 -16.46
C ASN A 18 -30.60 -3.08 -15.13
N ILE A 19 -30.16 -4.29 -14.76
CA ILE A 19 -30.52 -4.94 -13.49
C ILE A 19 -30.07 -4.10 -12.30
N LEU A 20 -28.82 -3.60 -12.31
CA LEU A 20 -28.32 -2.73 -11.24
C LEU A 20 -29.11 -1.43 -11.12
N ALA A 21 -29.49 -0.81 -12.25
CA ALA A 21 -30.30 0.40 -12.25
C ALA A 21 -31.70 0.15 -11.67
N VAL A 22 -32.35 -0.96 -12.03
CA VAL A 22 -33.66 -1.34 -11.49
C VAL A 22 -33.58 -1.69 -10.00
N ARG A 23 -32.53 -2.43 -9.58
CA ARG A 23 -32.27 -2.72 -8.17
C ARG A 23 -32.15 -1.44 -7.36
N ASP A 24 -31.34 -0.49 -7.82
CA ASP A 24 -31.10 0.77 -7.14
C ASP A 24 -32.38 1.61 -7.02
N TYR A 25 -33.18 1.64 -8.10
CA TYR A 25 -34.48 2.32 -8.11
C TYR A 25 -35.46 1.71 -7.09
N ILE A 26 -35.61 0.38 -7.10
CA ILE A 26 -36.48 -0.35 -6.18
C ILE A 26 -36.02 -0.11 -4.73
N THR A 27 -34.73 -0.23 -4.46
CA THR A 27 -34.14 -0.02 -3.13
C THR A 27 -34.48 1.39 -2.63
N LYS A 28 -34.19 2.40 -3.44
CA LYS A 28 -34.48 3.81 -3.09
C LYS A 28 -35.97 4.05 -2.86
N HIS A 29 -36.83 3.51 -3.72
CA HIS A 29 -38.28 3.66 -3.64
C HIS A 29 -38.83 3.12 -2.31
N TYR A 30 -38.46 1.90 -1.92
CA TYR A 30 -38.97 1.31 -0.68
C TYR A 30 -38.38 1.96 0.58
N LEU A 31 -37.14 2.41 0.55
CA LEU A 31 -36.56 3.19 1.66
C LEU A 31 -37.32 4.50 1.87
N LEU A 32 -37.69 5.21 0.78
CA LEU A 32 -38.47 6.45 0.87
C LEU A 32 -39.90 6.22 1.40
N LEU A 33 -40.42 5.00 1.28
CA LEU A 33 -41.71 4.60 1.89
C LEU A 33 -41.55 4.18 3.37
N GLY A 34 -40.36 4.27 3.94
CA GLY A 34 -40.10 3.92 5.33
C GLY A 34 -39.93 2.43 5.61
N ASN A 35 -39.64 1.63 4.58
CA ASN A 35 -39.40 0.19 4.73
C ASN A 35 -37.92 -0.10 4.90
N ASP A 36 -37.59 -1.15 5.67
CA ASP A 36 -36.26 -1.75 5.66
C ASP A 36 -36.06 -2.56 4.36
N VAL A 37 -34.88 -2.44 3.76
CA VAL A 37 -34.55 -3.12 2.52
C VAL A 37 -33.27 -3.95 2.68
N ILE A 38 -33.33 -5.22 2.32
CA ILE A 38 -32.19 -6.12 2.25
C ILE A 38 -31.79 -6.33 0.79
N VAL A 39 -30.55 -5.99 0.44
CA VAL A 39 -29.99 -6.27 -0.88
C VAL A 39 -29.11 -7.52 -0.77
N ASP A 40 -29.71 -8.67 -1.08
CA ASP A 40 -29.03 -9.96 -1.11
C ASP A 40 -28.45 -10.22 -2.50
N ASP A 41 -27.20 -9.83 -2.69
CA ASP A 41 -26.43 -10.04 -3.92
C ASP A 41 -24.97 -10.36 -3.54
N THR A 42 -24.14 -10.74 -4.50
CA THR A 42 -22.74 -11.05 -4.24
C THR A 42 -21.94 -9.85 -3.71
N ASN A 43 -22.29 -8.62 -4.12
CA ASN A 43 -21.80 -7.33 -3.63
C ASN A 43 -20.28 -7.27 -3.31
N LEU A 44 -19.47 -8.07 -4.02
CA LEU A 44 -18.05 -8.26 -3.71
C LEU A 44 -17.14 -7.11 -4.18
N THR A 45 -17.65 -6.23 -5.04
CA THR A 45 -16.87 -5.09 -5.53
C THR A 45 -17.14 -3.84 -4.69
N PRO A 46 -16.11 -3.02 -4.37
CA PRO A 46 -16.29 -1.77 -3.61
C PRO A 46 -17.33 -0.81 -4.22
N ASN A 47 -17.52 -0.86 -5.54
CA ASN A 47 -18.50 -0.02 -6.23
C ASN A 47 -19.96 -0.32 -5.83
N HIS A 48 -20.28 -1.57 -5.49
CA HIS A 48 -21.62 -1.94 -5.02
C HIS A 48 -21.88 -1.36 -3.63
N GLU A 49 -20.91 -1.50 -2.73
CA GLU A 49 -20.98 -0.93 -1.38
C GLU A 49 -21.13 0.58 -1.43
N LYS A 50 -20.27 1.27 -2.18
CA LYS A 50 -20.32 2.71 -2.37
C LYS A 50 -21.71 3.17 -2.88
N ARG A 51 -22.22 2.49 -3.91
CA ARG A 51 -23.52 2.86 -4.51
C ARG A 51 -24.69 2.66 -3.56
N LEU A 52 -24.70 1.57 -2.80
CA LEU A 52 -25.76 1.32 -1.83
C LEU A 52 -25.69 2.25 -0.61
N SER A 53 -24.50 2.62 -0.17
CA SER A 53 -24.31 3.62 0.89
C SER A 53 -24.77 5.02 0.45
N GLU A 54 -24.53 5.40 -0.82
CA GLU A 54 -25.06 6.64 -1.39
C GLU A 54 -26.58 6.68 -1.37
N ILE A 55 -27.25 5.58 -1.77
CA ILE A 55 -28.72 5.48 -1.74
C ILE A 55 -29.27 5.58 -0.31
N ALA A 56 -28.62 4.93 0.65
CA ALA A 56 -29.02 5.02 2.04
C ALA A 56 -28.88 6.47 2.56
N TRP A 57 -27.77 7.13 2.26
CA TRP A 57 -27.55 8.52 2.62
C TRP A 57 -28.61 9.46 2.00
N GLU A 58 -28.91 9.29 0.68
CA GLU A 58 -29.92 10.09 -0.02
C GLU A 58 -31.34 9.92 0.55
N THR A 59 -31.63 8.80 1.19
CA THR A 59 -32.95 8.48 1.76
C THR A 59 -33.02 8.63 3.26
N GLY A 60 -31.90 8.99 3.93
CA GLY A 60 -31.82 9.10 5.39
C GLY A 60 -31.85 7.74 6.11
N ALA A 61 -31.60 6.65 5.40
CA ALA A 61 -31.58 5.29 5.97
C ALA A 61 -30.22 4.96 6.60
N ILE A 62 -30.22 4.07 7.60
CA ILE A 62 -28.99 3.49 8.16
C ILE A 62 -28.48 2.42 7.21
N PHE A 63 -27.19 2.46 6.88
CA PHE A 63 -26.54 1.48 6.02
C PHE A 63 -25.73 0.48 6.85
N GLU A 64 -26.07 -0.79 6.75
CA GLU A 64 -25.34 -1.87 7.43
C GLU A 64 -24.87 -2.93 6.44
N ILE A 65 -23.68 -3.49 6.67
CA ILE A 65 -23.14 -4.57 5.86
C ILE A 65 -23.07 -5.85 6.69
N LYS A 66 -23.75 -6.89 6.22
CA LYS A 66 -23.60 -8.26 6.72
C LYS A 66 -22.60 -9.01 5.85
N SER A 67 -21.36 -9.13 6.31
CA SER A 67 -20.31 -9.86 5.58
C SER A 67 -20.38 -11.36 5.87
N PHE A 68 -20.16 -12.18 4.84
CA PHE A 68 -20.04 -13.65 4.90
C PHE A 68 -18.71 -14.12 4.31
N LEU A 69 -17.70 -13.22 4.24
CA LEU A 69 -16.38 -13.52 3.69
C LEU A 69 -15.56 -14.49 4.56
N ASP A 70 -16.00 -14.73 5.78
CA ASP A 70 -15.44 -15.70 6.72
C ASP A 70 -15.90 -17.14 6.45
N VAL A 71 -16.92 -17.34 5.62
CA VAL A 71 -17.41 -18.68 5.27
C VAL A 71 -16.37 -19.40 4.40
N PRO A 72 -15.88 -20.60 4.83
CA PRO A 72 -14.88 -21.34 4.07
C PRO A 72 -15.32 -21.68 2.65
N LEU A 73 -14.41 -21.63 1.69
CA LEU A 73 -14.68 -21.96 0.29
C LEU A 73 -15.36 -23.33 0.10
N ALA A 74 -14.90 -24.34 0.85
CA ALA A 74 -15.48 -25.69 0.81
C ALA A 74 -16.97 -25.67 1.21
N THR A 75 -17.32 -24.89 2.23
CA THR A 75 -18.70 -24.71 2.66
C THR A 75 -19.55 -24.00 1.59
N CYS A 76 -18.99 -22.99 0.93
CA CYS A 76 -19.67 -22.30 -0.19
C CYS A 76 -19.95 -23.26 -1.34
N ILE A 77 -19.01 -24.12 -1.71
CA ILE A 77 -19.15 -25.12 -2.76
C ILE A 77 -20.23 -26.16 -2.38
N LEU A 78 -20.19 -26.69 -1.15
CA LEU A 78 -21.18 -27.66 -0.67
C LEU A 78 -22.59 -27.06 -0.67
N ARG A 79 -22.78 -25.85 -0.16
CA ARG A 79 -24.08 -25.17 -0.18
C ARG A 79 -24.57 -24.89 -1.59
N ASN A 80 -23.67 -24.53 -2.50
CA ASN A 80 -24.03 -24.32 -3.91
C ASN A 80 -24.49 -25.61 -4.59
N ALA A 81 -23.89 -26.76 -4.33
CA ALA A 81 -24.27 -28.05 -4.88
C ALA A 81 -25.70 -28.49 -4.45
N GLN A 82 -26.19 -27.95 -3.33
CA GLN A 82 -27.56 -28.23 -2.82
C GLN A 82 -28.63 -27.28 -3.41
N ARG A 83 -28.24 -26.29 -4.22
CA ARG A 83 -29.21 -25.37 -4.86
C ARG A 83 -29.97 -26.05 -6.00
N VAL A 84 -31.21 -25.60 -6.22
CA VAL A 84 -31.99 -26.03 -7.38
C VAL A 84 -31.27 -25.62 -8.68
N ASN A 85 -30.67 -24.45 -8.72
CA ASN A 85 -29.87 -23.93 -9.84
C ASN A 85 -28.46 -23.60 -9.37
N PRO A 86 -27.55 -24.59 -9.30
CA PRO A 86 -26.17 -24.34 -8.86
C PRO A 86 -25.40 -23.58 -9.94
N VAL A 87 -24.61 -22.63 -9.52
CA VAL A 87 -23.61 -21.99 -10.40
C VAL A 87 -22.39 -22.91 -10.58
N PRO A 88 -21.64 -22.81 -11.70
CA PRO A 88 -20.44 -23.61 -11.89
C PRO A 88 -19.43 -23.40 -10.74
N GLU A 89 -18.86 -24.48 -10.23
CA GLU A 89 -17.87 -24.41 -9.14
C GLU A 89 -16.66 -23.53 -9.51
N THR A 90 -16.27 -23.52 -10.79
CA THR A 90 -15.22 -22.65 -11.32
C THR A 90 -15.51 -21.17 -11.10
N ALA A 91 -16.78 -20.74 -11.19
CA ALA A 91 -17.16 -19.37 -10.93
C ALA A 91 -16.99 -19.02 -9.45
N ILE A 92 -17.38 -19.90 -8.53
CA ILE A 92 -17.20 -19.70 -7.08
C ILE A 92 -15.71 -19.60 -6.73
N ARG A 93 -14.88 -20.50 -7.27
CA ARG A 93 -13.42 -20.48 -7.06
C ARG A 93 -12.78 -19.21 -7.62
N SER A 94 -13.23 -18.75 -8.79
CA SER A 94 -12.76 -17.51 -9.39
C SER A 94 -13.13 -16.30 -8.54
N MET A 95 -14.37 -16.20 -8.08
CA MET A 95 -14.82 -15.13 -7.18
C MET A 95 -14.04 -15.14 -5.85
N TYR A 96 -13.87 -16.33 -5.26
CA TYR A 96 -13.08 -16.46 -4.03
C TYR A 96 -11.64 -15.98 -4.21
N LYS A 97 -10.97 -16.36 -5.31
CA LYS A 97 -9.62 -15.93 -5.63
C LYS A 97 -9.53 -14.42 -5.86
N SER A 98 -10.54 -13.82 -6.49
CA SER A 98 -10.52 -12.40 -6.88
C SER A 98 -10.91 -11.45 -5.74
N PHE A 99 -11.81 -11.87 -4.85
CA PHE A 99 -12.45 -10.96 -3.88
C PHE A 99 -12.25 -11.38 -2.42
N VAL A 100 -12.18 -12.67 -2.14
CA VAL A 100 -11.86 -13.14 -0.79
C VAL A 100 -10.35 -13.26 -0.69
N LYS A 101 -9.67 -12.11 -0.60
CA LYS A 101 -8.24 -12.13 -0.26
C LYS A 101 -8.10 -12.86 1.07
N PRO A 102 -7.19 -13.84 1.19
CA PRO A 102 -6.86 -14.35 2.52
C PRO A 102 -6.56 -13.12 3.38
N LYS A 103 -7.21 -13.01 4.54
CA LYS A 103 -6.84 -11.99 5.54
C LYS A 103 -5.34 -12.07 5.62
N ALA A 104 -4.64 -11.01 5.22
CA ALA A 104 -3.20 -10.95 5.40
C ALA A 104 -3.01 -11.34 6.87
N LYS A 105 -2.36 -12.48 7.12
CA LYS A 105 -1.98 -12.82 8.48
C LYS A 105 -1.26 -11.58 8.97
N ILE A 106 -1.79 -10.93 10.01
CA ILE A 106 -1.05 -9.86 10.69
C ILE A 106 0.27 -10.54 10.99
N ALA A 107 1.31 -10.13 10.30
CA ALA A 107 2.61 -10.74 10.49
C ALA A 107 2.91 -10.58 11.99
N GLU A 108 3.13 -11.71 12.65
CA GLU A 108 3.50 -11.68 14.05
C GLU A 108 4.69 -10.76 14.19
N TYR A 109 4.59 -9.78 15.09
CA TYR A 109 5.68 -8.83 15.27
C TYR A 109 6.91 -9.59 15.75
N VAL A 110 7.83 -9.84 14.84
CA VAL A 110 9.15 -10.37 15.16
C VAL A 110 10.00 -9.17 15.54
N LYS A 111 10.38 -9.10 16.81
CA LYS A 111 11.32 -8.05 17.26
C LYS A 111 12.63 -8.22 16.50
N PRO A 112 13.11 -7.18 15.79
CA PRO A 112 14.41 -7.25 15.12
C PRO A 112 15.50 -7.64 16.10
N PRO A 113 16.50 -8.41 15.67
CA PRO A 113 17.65 -8.70 16.53
C PRO A 113 18.29 -7.37 16.97
N TYR A 114 18.46 -7.21 18.25
CA TYR A 114 19.06 -6.03 18.86
C TYR A 114 20.41 -6.40 19.44
N ASN A 115 21.46 -5.70 19.02
CA ASN A 115 22.81 -5.82 19.57
C ASN A 115 23.11 -4.56 20.41
N PRO A 116 23.27 -4.69 21.73
CA PRO A 116 23.53 -3.52 22.60
C PRO A 116 24.85 -2.80 22.30
N ASP A 117 25.79 -3.45 21.61
CA ASP A 117 27.07 -2.88 21.23
C ASP A 117 27.02 -2.03 19.96
N LEU A 118 25.89 -2.04 19.24
CA LEU A 118 25.70 -1.27 18.02
C LEU A 118 24.82 -0.02 18.27
N PRO A 119 25.17 1.11 17.67
CA PRO A 119 24.34 2.32 17.75
C PRO A 119 23.00 2.11 17.01
N ASN A 120 22.01 2.93 17.38
CA ASN A 120 20.72 2.92 16.73
C ASN A 120 20.74 3.79 15.45
N CYS A 121 19.96 3.41 14.45
CA CYS A 121 19.70 4.26 13.29
C CYS A 121 18.23 4.21 12.86
N ILE A 122 17.84 5.16 12.02
CA ILE A 122 16.68 5.08 11.16
C ILE A 122 17.13 5.10 9.70
N ILE A 123 16.39 4.40 8.83
CA ILE A 123 16.61 4.44 7.39
C ILE A 123 15.51 5.30 6.78
N VAL A 124 15.90 6.19 5.88
CA VAL A 124 14.98 7.15 5.25
C VAL A 124 15.15 7.12 3.74
N ASP A 125 14.06 6.87 3.01
CA ASP A 125 14.03 7.04 1.56
C ASP A 125 13.84 8.51 1.16
N ILE A 126 14.06 8.83 -0.12
CA ILE A 126 13.90 10.19 -0.66
C ILE A 126 12.61 10.30 -1.47
N ASP A 127 12.53 9.63 -2.63
CA ASP A 127 11.44 9.83 -3.59
C ASP A 127 10.12 9.25 -3.10
N GLY A 128 9.08 10.09 -2.96
CA GLY A 128 7.80 9.73 -2.37
C GLY A 128 7.77 9.76 -0.85
N THR A 129 8.95 9.91 -0.20
CA THR A 129 9.12 9.93 1.25
C THR A 129 9.52 11.31 1.76
N LEU A 130 10.73 11.76 1.48
CA LEU A 130 11.21 13.11 1.82
C LEU A 130 10.92 14.14 0.74
N ALA A 131 10.87 13.69 -0.53
CA ALA A 131 10.75 14.53 -1.71
C ALA A 131 9.58 14.09 -2.60
N HIS A 132 8.75 15.04 -2.98
CA HIS A 132 7.69 14.85 -3.97
C HIS A 132 8.07 15.51 -5.30
N MET A 133 8.03 14.73 -6.37
CA MET A 133 8.35 15.22 -7.72
C MET A 133 7.40 16.34 -8.14
N ASN A 134 7.97 17.46 -8.57
CA ASN A 134 7.22 18.62 -9.05
C ASN A 134 7.18 18.65 -10.58
N GLY A 135 6.38 17.77 -11.18
CA GLY A 135 6.16 17.73 -12.63
C GLY A 135 7.29 17.10 -13.46
N ARG A 136 8.42 16.71 -12.87
CA ARG A 136 9.46 15.96 -13.57
C ARG A 136 9.11 14.49 -13.76
N SER A 137 9.73 13.86 -14.74
CA SER A 137 9.71 12.39 -14.86
C SER A 137 10.49 11.75 -13.71
N PRO A 138 10.05 10.57 -13.19
CA PRO A 138 10.81 9.80 -12.20
C PRO A 138 12.24 9.45 -12.62
N TYR A 139 12.49 9.43 -13.94
CA TYR A 139 13.79 9.09 -14.54
C TYR A 139 14.61 10.32 -14.95
N ASP A 140 14.06 11.52 -14.81
CA ASP A 140 14.77 12.78 -15.09
C ASP A 140 15.41 13.30 -13.81
N TYR A 141 16.64 12.89 -13.58
CA TYR A 141 17.41 13.31 -12.41
C TYR A 141 18.03 14.70 -12.53
N SER A 142 18.00 15.32 -13.71
CA SER A 142 18.56 16.68 -13.90
C SER A 142 17.78 17.76 -13.14
N GLN A 143 16.55 17.44 -12.74
CA GLN A 143 15.63 18.38 -12.10
C GLN A 143 15.28 18.02 -10.64
N VAL A 144 16.06 17.18 -9.98
CA VAL A 144 15.80 16.79 -8.57
C VAL A 144 15.79 18.00 -7.62
N HIS A 145 16.45 19.09 -7.99
CA HIS A 145 16.45 20.34 -7.23
C HIS A 145 15.08 21.03 -7.16
N THR A 146 14.13 20.64 -8.05
CA THR A 146 12.77 21.20 -8.07
C THR A 146 11.79 20.43 -7.21
N ASP A 147 12.19 19.27 -6.67
CA ASP A 147 11.33 18.43 -5.83
C ASP A 147 10.90 19.18 -4.57
N VAL A 148 9.62 19.02 -4.22
CA VAL A 148 9.05 19.64 -3.03
C VAL A 148 9.31 18.75 -1.81
N VAL A 149 9.79 19.34 -0.72
CA VAL A 149 10.02 18.61 0.53
C VAL A 149 8.70 18.20 1.19
N ASP A 150 8.61 16.97 1.69
CA ASP A 150 7.57 16.59 2.64
C ASP A 150 7.95 17.10 4.03
N GLU A 151 7.33 18.20 4.42
CA GLU A 151 7.69 18.87 5.66
C GLU A 151 7.38 18.04 6.91
N ASN A 152 6.35 17.18 6.88
CA ASN A 152 6.01 16.32 8.01
C ASN A 152 7.07 15.24 8.23
N VAL A 153 7.52 14.60 7.15
CA VAL A 153 8.61 13.61 7.20
C VAL A 153 9.93 14.28 7.54
N ALA A 154 10.21 15.44 6.95
CA ALA A 154 11.42 16.21 7.24
C ALA A 154 11.52 16.64 8.72
N GLN A 155 10.42 17.08 9.33
CA GLN A 155 10.37 17.41 10.77
C GLN A 155 10.62 16.17 11.63
N LEU A 156 10.08 15.01 11.25
CA LEU A 156 10.35 13.76 11.95
C LEU A 156 11.85 13.42 11.92
N VAL A 157 12.47 13.50 10.73
CA VAL A 157 13.91 13.24 10.55
C VAL A 157 14.74 14.23 11.38
N ARG A 158 14.46 15.53 11.28
CA ARG A 158 15.16 16.56 12.07
C ARG A 158 15.05 16.31 13.57
N LYS A 159 13.89 15.83 14.04
CA LYS A 159 13.68 15.51 15.45
C LYS A 159 14.53 14.33 15.92
N TYR A 160 14.66 13.29 15.10
CA TYR A 160 15.52 12.14 15.41
C TYR A 160 17.02 12.46 15.28
N ALA A 161 17.37 13.46 14.50
CA ALA A 161 18.76 13.94 14.38
C ALA A 161 19.19 14.91 15.50
N GLN A 162 18.28 15.29 16.41
CA GLN A 162 18.65 16.13 17.54
C GLN A 162 19.66 15.38 18.41
N ARG A 163 20.82 16.01 18.61
CA ARG A 163 21.89 15.50 19.47
C ARG A 163 21.75 16.11 20.87
N ASP A 164 21.92 15.29 21.87
CA ASP A 164 22.10 15.82 23.21
C ASP A 164 23.42 16.60 23.25
N ILE A 165 23.37 17.83 23.73
CA ILE A 165 24.53 18.74 23.79
C ILE A 165 25.67 18.14 24.64
N MET A 166 25.36 17.18 25.51
CA MET A 166 26.34 16.56 26.42
C MET A 166 27.05 15.33 25.82
N PHE A 167 26.59 14.80 24.65
CA PHE A 167 27.20 13.61 24.04
C PHE A 167 27.68 13.91 22.62
N GLU A 168 28.90 13.49 22.31
CA GLU A 168 29.50 13.67 20.98
C GLU A 168 28.86 12.77 19.90
N THR A 169 28.24 11.66 20.32
CA THR A 169 27.62 10.70 19.43
C THR A 169 26.09 10.86 19.43
N PRO A 170 25.40 10.75 18.26
CA PRO A 170 23.96 10.82 18.22
C PRO A 170 23.32 9.57 18.86
N ASP A 171 22.19 9.76 19.56
CA ASP A 171 21.38 8.64 20.07
C ASP A 171 20.84 7.75 18.95
N THR A 172 20.64 8.34 17.78
CA THR A 172 20.12 7.66 16.60
C THR A 172 20.72 8.28 15.34
N TYR A 173 21.38 7.47 14.54
CA TYR A 173 21.94 7.87 13.24
C TYR A 173 20.83 7.97 12.19
N ILE A 174 20.95 8.95 11.31
CA ILE A 174 20.07 9.12 10.15
C ILE A 174 20.80 8.59 8.93
N ILE A 175 20.28 7.53 8.33
CA ILE A 175 20.86 6.90 7.14
C ILE A 175 19.88 7.07 5.99
N ILE A 176 20.26 7.82 4.96
CA ILE A 176 19.46 7.97 3.74
C ILE A 176 19.83 6.87 2.76
N VAL A 177 18.82 6.16 2.24
CA VAL A 177 18.98 5.09 1.24
C VAL A 177 18.03 5.35 0.07
N SER A 178 18.58 5.82 -1.05
CA SER A 178 17.79 6.23 -2.22
C SER A 178 17.97 5.32 -3.42
N GLY A 179 16.87 5.10 -4.15
CA GLY A 179 16.87 4.43 -5.46
C GLY A 179 17.34 5.32 -6.62
N ARG A 180 17.62 6.60 -6.38
CA ARG A 180 18.21 7.50 -7.41
C ARG A 180 19.58 7.01 -7.84
N ASP A 181 19.91 7.20 -9.11
CA ASP A 181 21.26 6.93 -9.61
C ASP A 181 22.26 7.90 -8.97
N ASP A 182 23.45 7.41 -8.64
CA ASP A 182 24.54 8.22 -8.06
C ASP A 182 25.07 9.31 -9.02
N THR A 183 24.68 9.27 -10.30
CA THR A 183 24.93 10.34 -11.26
C THR A 183 24.35 11.70 -10.86
N CYS A 184 23.30 11.71 -10.02
CA CYS A 184 22.70 12.94 -9.48
C CYS A 184 23.01 13.16 -8.00
N LYS A 185 24.13 12.60 -7.52
CA LYS A 185 24.48 12.63 -6.09
C LYS A 185 24.66 14.06 -5.59
N ASP A 186 25.40 14.88 -6.32
CA ASP A 186 25.71 16.24 -5.90
C ASP A 186 24.46 17.12 -5.83
N GLU A 187 23.56 17.00 -6.83
CA GLU A 187 22.28 17.70 -6.84
C GLU A 187 21.37 17.24 -5.70
N THR A 188 21.37 15.94 -5.41
CA THR A 188 20.58 15.39 -4.30
C THR A 188 21.14 15.85 -2.94
N LEU A 189 22.46 15.86 -2.74
CA LEU A 189 23.09 16.39 -1.53
C LEU A 189 22.80 17.88 -1.34
N LYS A 190 22.85 18.64 -2.44
CA LYS A 190 22.47 20.07 -2.41
C LYS A 190 21.00 20.24 -2.00
N TRP A 191 20.10 19.45 -2.59
CA TRP A 191 18.67 19.49 -2.25
C TRP A 191 18.42 19.17 -0.75
N LEU A 192 19.11 18.15 -0.21
CA LEU A 192 19.03 17.82 1.22
C LEU A 192 19.51 18.99 2.10
N ALA A 193 20.59 19.64 1.71
CA ALA A 193 21.14 20.79 2.44
C ALA A 193 20.20 22.01 2.37
N ASP A 194 19.69 22.33 1.17
CA ASP A 194 18.76 23.46 0.95
C ASP A 194 17.45 23.30 1.76
N ASN A 195 17.03 22.06 2.01
CA ASN A 195 15.84 21.74 2.81
C ASN A 195 16.15 21.43 4.29
N ASN A 196 17.38 21.63 4.74
CA ASN A 196 17.83 21.38 6.11
C ASN A 196 17.50 19.95 6.59
N ILE A 197 17.73 18.94 5.73
CA ILE A 197 17.58 17.53 6.08
C ILE A 197 18.92 17.00 6.61
N PRO A 198 19.03 16.73 7.93
CA PRO A 198 20.25 16.17 8.50
C PRO A 198 20.34 14.68 8.16
N PHE A 199 21.55 14.20 7.93
CA PHE A 199 21.88 12.79 7.80
C PHE A 199 23.34 12.54 8.24
N ASP A 200 23.62 11.29 8.63
CA ASP A 200 24.94 10.83 9.00
C ASP A 200 25.59 10.01 7.88
N GLU A 201 24.79 9.21 7.17
CA GLU A 201 25.25 8.43 6.04
C GLU A 201 24.24 8.52 4.87
N PHE A 202 24.77 8.43 3.64
CA PHE A 202 24.01 8.58 2.42
C PHE A 202 24.40 7.54 1.37
N TYR A 203 23.46 6.72 0.98
CA TYR A 203 23.63 5.67 -0.01
C TYR A 203 22.66 5.85 -1.19
N MET A 204 23.20 5.69 -2.39
CA MET A 204 22.46 5.74 -3.65
C MET A 204 22.68 4.48 -4.46
N ARG A 205 21.87 4.31 -5.49
CA ARG A 205 22.07 3.29 -6.51
C ARG A 205 23.36 3.57 -7.27
N ASP A 206 24.24 2.61 -7.34
CA ASP A 206 25.36 2.64 -8.29
C ASP A 206 24.77 2.41 -9.70
N HIS A 207 24.92 3.42 -10.57
CA HIS A 207 24.37 3.40 -11.93
C HIS A 207 25.03 2.35 -12.84
N THR A 208 26.20 1.82 -12.46
CA THR A 208 26.93 0.79 -13.22
C THR A 208 26.43 -0.62 -12.94
N LEU A 209 25.66 -0.81 -11.85
CA LEU A 209 25.15 -2.13 -11.48
C LEU A 209 23.94 -2.52 -12.34
N VAL A 210 24.13 -3.59 -13.12
CA VAL A 210 23.10 -4.17 -13.99
C VAL A 210 22.92 -5.66 -13.71
N ASP A 211 21.78 -6.21 -14.13
CA ASP A 211 21.52 -7.65 -14.10
C ASP A 211 22.29 -8.39 -15.21
N GLU A 212 22.18 -9.72 -15.26
CA GLU A 212 22.81 -10.56 -16.29
C GLU A 212 22.36 -10.22 -17.73
N LYS A 213 21.27 -9.49 -17.89
CA LYS A 213 20.73 -9.05 -19.19
C LYS A 213 21.09 -7.58 -19.53
N GLY A 214 21.84 -6.92 -18.65
CA GLY A 214 22.24 -5.52 -18.83
C GLY A 214 21.14 -4.50 -18.41
N ASN A 215 20.07 -4.93 -17.74
CA ASN A 215 19.06 -4.01 -17.22
C ASN A 215 19.46 -3.49 -15.83
N LYS A 216 19.00 -2.28 -15.50
CA LYS A 216 19.16 -1.72 -14.14
C LYS A 216 18.53 -2.67 -13.12
N LEU A 217 19.23 -2.90 -12.01
CA LEU A 217 18.69 -3.70 -10.91
C LEU A 217 17.44 -3.04 -10.32
N ASP A 218 16.53 -3.88 -9.83
CA ASP A 218 15.34 -3.39 -9.12
C ASP A 218 15.74 -2.67 -7.82
N ASP A 219 14.98 -1.65 -7.46
CA ASP A 219 15.18 -0.83 -6.27
C ASP A 219 15.19 -1.65 -4.97
N THR A 220 14.36 -2.68 -4.91
CA THR A 220 14.33 -3.60 -3.76
C THR A 220 15.65 -4.36 -3.58
N VAL A 221 16.30 -4.73 -4.68
CA VAL A 221 17.59 -5.43 -4.67
C VAL A 221 18.69 -4.49 -4.20
N ILE A 222 18.72 -3.27 -4.76
CA ILE A 222 19.73 -2.26 -4.39
C ILE A 222 19.63 -1.90 -2.91
N LYS A 223 18.45 -1.53 -2.43
CA LYS A 223 18.24 -1.14 -1.03
C LYS A 223 18.52 -2.31 -0.07
N LYS A 224 18.17 -3.54 -0.47
CA LYS A 224 18.49 -4.72 0.32
C LYS A 224 20.01 -4.94 0.43
N ASN A 225 20.75 -4.87 -0.66
CA ASN A 225 22.20 -5.03 -0.64
C ASN A 225 22.88 -3.97 0.22
N ILE A 226 22.47 -2.70 0.08
CA ILE A 226 22.98 -1.61 0.95
C ILE A 226 22.70 -1.92 2.43
N TYR A 227 21.51 -2.42 2.75
CA TYR A 227 21.17 -2.80 4.12
C TYR A 227 22.06 -3.94 4.64
N GLU A 228 22.16 -5.04 3.90
CA GLU A 228 22.92 -6.23 4.33
C GLU A 228 24.41 -5.94 4.48
N ASP A 229 25.00 -5.16 3.56
CA ASP A 229 26.45 -4.95 3.50
C ASP A 229 26.91 -3.76 4.36
N MET A 230 26.11 -2.67 4.39
CA MET A 230 26.57 -1.40 4.95
C MET A 230 25.89 -1.03 6.27
N ILE A 231 24.64 -1.45 6.49
CA ILE A 231 23.86 -0.95 7.64
C ILE A 231 23.75 -2.03 8.72
N LYS A 232 23.26 -3.20 8.37
CA LYS A 232 22.99 -4.31 9.31
C LYS A 232 24.18 -4.71 10.19
N PRO A 233 25.42 -4.75 9.70
CA PRO A 233 26.58 -5.08 10.53
C PRO A 233 26.97 -4.00 11.55
N ARG A 234 26.48 -2.75 11.37
CA ARG A 234 26.95 -1.56 12.07
C ARG A 234 25.90 -0.88 12.91
N PHE A 235 24.62 -1.14 12.70
CA PHE A 235 23.53 -0.41 13.32
C PHE A 235 22.36 -1.30 13.73
N ASN A 236 21.68 -0.90 14.80
CA ASN A 236 20.34 -1.37 15.12
C ASN A 236 19.31 -0.47 14.43
N VAL A 237 18.58 -0.98 13.45
CA VAL A 237 17.55 -0.19 12.76
C VAL A 237 16.29 -0.11 13.62
N ARG A 238 15.94 1.09 14.09
CA ARG A 238 14.73 1.35 14.88
C ARG A 238 13.47 1.23 14.01
N PHE A 239 13.50 1.87 12.85
CA PHE A 239 12.46 1.78 11.81
C PHE A 239 12.99 2.34 10.48
N VAL A 240 12.22 2.10 9.44
CA VAL A 240 12.43 2.61 8.08
C VAL A 240 11.27 3.53 7.71
N LEU A 241 11.56 4.66 7.05
CA LEU A 241 10.59 5.51 6.37
C LEU A 241 10.71 5.25 4.86
N ASP A 242 9.65 4.78 4.23
CA ASP A 242 9.60 4.46 2.80
C ASP A 242 8.12 4.49 2.36
N ASP A 243 7.81 4.80 1.10
CA ASP A 243 6.44 4.87 0.57
C ASP A 243 6.10 3.67 -0.31
N ARG A 244 7.09 3.14 -1.07
CA ARG A 244 6.87 2.18 -2.15
C ARG A 244 6.54 0.78 -1.64
N ASP A 245 5.36 0.27 -1.94
CA ASP A 245 4.83 -1.01 -1.46
C ASP A 245 5.80 -2.20 -1.59
N ARG A 246 6.48 -2.34 -2.74
CA ARG A 246 7.42 -3.45 -2.97
C ARG A 246 8.67 -3.34 -2.09
N VAL A 247 9.16 -2.13 -1.85
CA VAL A 247 10.31 -1.85 -0.98
C VAL A 247 9.92 -2.04 0.49
N VAL A 248 8.77 -1.52 0.89
CA VAL A 248 8.19 -1.73 2.23
C VAL A 248 8.02 -3.23 2.54
N LYS A 249 7.52 -4.02 1.57
CA LYS A 249 7.43 -5.48 1.71
C LYS A 249 8.80 -6.14 1.87
N MET A 250 9.82 -5.65 1.16
CA MET A 250 11.19 -6.13 1.30
C MET A 250 11.73 -5.83 2.69
N TRP A 251 11.67 -4.59 3.18
CA TRP A 251 12.10 -4.21 4.52
C TRP A 251 11.43 -5.06 5.62
N ARG A 252 10.11 -5.27 5.51
CA ARG A 252 9.36 -6.10 6.45
C ARG A 252 9.79 -7.57 6.42
N LYS A 253 10.22 -8.10 5.27
CA LYS A 253 10.79 -9.46 5.16
C LYS A 253 12.14 -9.58 5.84
N GLU A 254 12.94 -8.51 5.84
CA GLU A 254 14.18 -8.42 6.59
C GLU A 254 13.96 -8.24 8.12
N GLY A 255 12.71 -8.26 8.57
CA GLY A 255 12.33 -8.12 9.99
C GLY A 255 12.30 -6.69 10.50
N LEU A 256 12.44 -5.69 9.61
CA LEU A 256 12.46 -4.28 10.00
C LEU A 256 11.04 -3.73 10.21
N LYS A 257 10.91 -2.81 11.17
CA LYS A 257 9.71 -2.00 11.33
C LYS A 257 9.70 -0.92 10.26
N VAL A 258 8.60 -0.81 9.50
CA VAL A 258 8.45 0.21 8.46
C VAL A 258 7.25 1.10 8.78
N LEU A 259 7.50 2.39 8.82
CA LEU A 259 6.48 3.44 8.82
C LEU A 259 6.30 3.86 7.36
N GLN A 260 5.32 3.28 6.69
CA GLN A 260 4.99 3.62 5.31
C GLN A 260 4.28 4.97 5.30
N VAL A 261 4.90 5.97 4.67
CA VAL A 261 4.47 7.38 4.76
C VAL A 261 3.39 7.74 3.74
N ALA A 262 3.28 6.97 2.65
CA ALA A 262 2.24 7.12 1.62
C ALA A 262 1.93 5.78 0.95
N GLU A 263 0.84 5.69 0.20
CA GLU A 263 0.57 4.55 -0.67
C GLU A 263 1.46 4.63 -1.91
N GLY A 264 2.21 3.56 -2.19
CA GLY A 264 3.21 3.52 -3.25
C GLY A 264 3.16 2.27 -4.12
N ASP A 265 2.02 1.99 -4.75
CA ASP A 265 1.88 0.86 -5.70
C ASP A 265 2.24 1.30 -7.13
N PHE A 266 3.54 1.65 -7.37
CA PHE A 266 4.08 2.08 -8.67
C PHE A 266 5.50 1.55 -8.93
#